data_2d5c61ba498ab3eef6b488624db91661
#
_entry.id   2d5c61ba498ab3eef6b488624db91661
#
_cell.length_a   1.000
_cell.length_b   1.000
_cell.length_c   1.000
_cell.angle_alpha   90.00
_cell.angle_beta   90.00
_cell.angle_gamma   90.00
#
_symmetry.space_group_name_H-M   'P 1'
#
loop_
_entity.id
_entity.type
_entity.pdbx_description
1 polymer ?
#
loop_
_entity_poly.entity_id
_entity_poly.type
_entity_poly.pdbx_seq_one_letter_code
_entity_poly.pdbx_strand_id
1 'polypeptide(L)'
;MIVAKNREYAQLFTSLFRIRKIHKTYLAITHGRVNRDIKILRDELTFYENNKKIVQKAISYIKIIRSNDKNSFLELKPITGRKHQLRKQLYNIGHPIIGDNKYTFNNLEKKQKFKNIMLHAYKIRFMINNIKYNFEAKYSEDFSRLLKKRF
;
A
#
# COMPACT_ATOMS: atom_id res chain seq x y z
N MET A 1 -5.68 10.18 -7.31
CA MET A 1 -6.44 10.81 -6.20
C MET A 1 -7.87 11.02 -6.69
N ILE A 2 -8.90 10.79 -5.84
CA ILE A 2 -10.30 11.17 -6.13
C ILE A 2 -10.55 12.53 -5.48
N VAL A 3 -11.13 13.46 -6.24
CA VAL A 3 -11.55 14.77 -5.74
C VAL A 3 -13.04 14.93 -6.09
N ALA A 4 -13.87 15.13 -5.08
CA ALA A 4 -15.27 15.41 -5.27
C ALA A 4 -15.47 16.91 -5.59
N LYS A 5 -16.25 17.22 -6.62
CA LYS A 5 -16.51 18.60 -7.03
C LYS A 5 -17.63 19.28 -6.24
N ASN A 6 -18.47 18.51 -5.55
CA ASN A 6 -19.57 19.02 -4.75
C ASN A 6 -19.82 18.13 -3.52
N ARG A 7 -20.71 18.59 -2.62
CA ARG A 7 -21.03 17.92 -1.36
C ARG A 7 -21.66 16.54 -1.56
N GLU A 8 -22.52 16.38 -2.53
CA GLU A 8 -23.21 15.12 -2.83
C GLU A 8 -22.20 14.01 -3.16
N TYR A 9 -21.30 14.25 -4.12
CA TYR A 9 -20.25 13.30 -4.46
C TYR A 9 -19.25 13.07 -3.32
N ALA A 10 -18.97 14.08 -2.48
CA ALA A 10 -18.12 13.89 -1.30
C ALA A 10 -18.76 12.91 -0.31
N GLN A 11 -20.05 13.03 -0.05
CA GLN A 11 -20.80 12.11 0.81
C GLN A 11 -20.88 10.71 0.20
N LEU A 12 -21.15 10.61 -1.12
CA LEU A 12 -21.18 9.33 -1.83
C LEU A 12 -19.85 8.60 -1.72
N PHE A 13 -18.71 9.25 -2.03
CA PHE A 13 -17.39 8.62 -1.90
C PHE A 13 -17.06 8.25 -0.46
N THR A 14 -17.40 9.09 0.51
CA THR A 14 -17.22 8.78 1.93
C THR A 14 -17.98 7.50 2.31
N SER A 15 -19.23 7.36 1.84
CA SER A 15 -20.03 6.15 2.03
C SER A 15 -19.39 4.93 1.37
N LEU A 16 -18.99 5.04 0.10
CA LEU A 16 -18.33 3.95 -0.63
C LEU A 16 -17.03 3.48 0.03
N PHE A 17 -16.24 4.40 0.60
CA PHE A 17 -15.06 4.06 1.40
C PHE A 17 -15.43 3.33 2.68
N ARG A 18 -16.44 3.81 3.40
CA ARG A 18 -16.93 3.21 4.66
C ARG A 18 -17.42 1.79 4.46
N ILE A 19 -18.21 1.52 3.42
CA ILE A 19 -18.73 0.19 3.09
C ILE A 19 -17.77 -0.66 2.24
N ARG A 20 -16.53 -0.19 2.02
CA ARG A 20 -15.45 -0.90 1.30
C ARG A 20 -15.78 -1.26 -0.15
N LYS A 21 -16.59 -0.46 -0.83
CA LYS A 21 -16.91 -0.61 -2.26
C LYS A 21 -15.90 0.06 -3.19
N ILE A 22 -14.87 0.70 -2.64
CA ILE A 22 -13.72 1.23 -3.41
C ILE A 22 -12.56 0.24 -3.29
N HIS A 23 -12.26 -0.44 -4.39
CA HIS A 23 -11.16 -1.39 -4.49
C HIS A 23 -9.88 -0.68 -4.92
N LYS A 24 -8.83 -0.85 -4.15
CA LYS A 24 -7.52 -0.21 -4.37
C LYS A 24 -6.48 -1.28 -4.63
N THR A 25 -5.61 -1.03 -5.58
CA THR A 25 -4.43 -1.85 -5.81
C THR A 25 -3.20 -0.97 -5.73
N TYR A 26 -2.23 -1.42 -4.97
CA TYR A 26 -0.93 -0.77 -4.83
C TYR A 26 0.15 -1.70 -5.35
N LEU A 27 1.25 -1.10 -5.79
CA LEU A 27 2.48 -1.80 -6.11
C LEU A 27 3.56 -1.33 -5.15
N ALA A 28 4.39 -2.27 -4.67
CA ALA A 28 5.48 -1.96 -3.77
C ALA A 28 6.76 -2.72 -4.15
N ILE A 29 7.91 -2.09 -3.92
CA ILE A 29 9.21 -2.76 -3.94
C ILE A 29 9.73 -2.79 -2.51
N THR A 30 10.02 -4.00 -2.02
CA THR A 30 10.44 -4.24 -0.64
C THR A 30 11.85 -4.79 -0.57
N HIS A 31 12.46 -4.68 0.61
CA HIS A 31 13.69 -5.38 0.93
C HIS A 31 13.41 -6.87 1.19
N GLY A 32 14.34 -7.71 0.77
CA GLY A 32 14.32 -9.15 1.00
C GLY A 32 13.34 -9.92 0.10
N ARG A 33 13.45 -11.24 0.19
CA ARG A 33 12.61 -12.18 -0.55
C ARG A 33 11.40 -12.56 0.30
N VAL A 34 10.22 -12.02 -0.06
CA VAL A 34 8.96 -12.36 0.60
C VAL A 34 8.61 -13.83 0.33
N ASN A 35 8.18 -14.56 1.36
CA ASN A 35 7.73 -15.94 1.22
C ASN A 35 6.47 -16.01 0.33
N ARG A 36 6.48 -16.90 -0.67
CA ARG A 36 5.39 -17.10 -1.64
C ARG A 36 4.11 -17.66 -1.02
N ASP A 37 4.19 -18.26 0.16
CA ASP A 37 3.03 -18.81 0.87
C ASP A 37 2.17 -17.72 1.52
N ILE A 38 2.74 -16.55 1.76
CA ILE A 38 2.00 -15.40 2.31
C ILE A 38 1.08 -14.84 1.23
N LYS A 39 -0.23 -15.06 1.35
CA LYS A 39 -1.27 -14.52 0.46
C LYS A 39 -2.09 -13.40 1.08
N ILE A 40 -2.13 -13.36 2.41
CA ILE A 40 -2.91 -12.39 3.18
C ILE A 40 -2.07 -11.90 4.35
N LEU A 41 -2.05 -10.58 4.52
CA LEU A 41 -1.49 -9.91 5.69
C LEU A 41 -2.65 -9.58 6.65
N ARG A 42 -2.57 -10.05 7.91
CA ARG A 42 -3.53 -9.79 8.97
C ARG A 42 -2.79 -9.25 10.17
N ASP A 43 -3.14 -8.05 10.61
CA ASP A 43 -2.52 -7.38 11.75
C ASP A 43 -3.56 -6.68 12.61
N GLU A 44 -3.18 -6.42 13.84
CA GLU A 44 -3.81 -5.44 14.72
C GLU A 44 -2.90 -4.21 14.82
N LEU A 45 -3.32 -3.13 14.17
CA LEU A 45 -2.53 -1.90 14.12
C LEU A 45 -2.98 -0.93 15.19
N THR A 46 -2.02 -0.49 16.00
CA THR A 46 -2.24 0.52 17.03
C THR A 46 -2.07 1.93 16.46
N PHE A 47 -3.00 2.80 16.84
CA PHE A 47 -2.99 4.24 16.57
C PHE A 47 -3.29 4.99 17.86
N TYR A 48 -2.89 6.26 17.91
CA TYR A 48 -3.28 7.18 18.98
C TYR A 48 -4.14 8.29 18.36
N GLU A 49 -5.33 8.50 18.92
CA GLU A 49 -6.25 9.56 18.54
C GLU A 49 -6.78 10.19 19.84
N ASN A 50 -6.63 11.52 19.99
CA ASN A 50 -6.98 12.25 21.21
C ASN A 50 -6.40 11.59 22.46
N ASN A 51 -5.13 11.21 22.45
CA ASN A 51 -4.40 10.50 23.52
C ASN A 51 -4.98 9.12 23.91
N LYS A 52 -5.94 8.60 23.15
CA LYS A 52 -6.48 7.24 23.35
C LYS A 52 -5.81 6.26 22.41
N LYS A 53 -5.41 5.11 22.94
CA LYS A 53 -4.89 3.99 22.17
C LYS A 53 -6.05 3.28 21.48
N ILE A 54 -6.03 3.24 20.15
CA ILE A 54 -7.02 2.54 19.34
C ILE A 54 -6.31 1.40 18.62
N VAL A 55 -6.83 0.18 18.77
CA VAL A 55 -6.36 -1.01 18.04
C VAL A 55 -7.37 -1.35 16.97
N GLN A 56 -6.92 -1.53 15.73
CA GLN A 56 -7.79 -1.80 14.60
C GLN A 56 -7.25 -2.94 13.74
N LYS A 57 -8.14 -3.88 13.37
CA LYS A 57 -7.83 -4.94 12.43
C LYS A 57 -7.47 -4.36 11.05
N ALA A 58 -6.38 -4.86 10.49
CA ALA A 58 -5.85 -4.49 9.17
C ALA A 58 -5.68 -5.76 8.32
N ILE A 59 -6.31 -5.77 7.14
CA ILE A 59 -6.29 -6.92 6.24
C ILE A 59 -5.92 -6.44 4.84
N SER A 60 -4.93 -7.10 4.23
CA SER A 60 -4.51 -6.85 2.84
C SER A 60 -4.19 -8.17 2.14
N TYR A 61 -4.62 -8.33 0.90
CA TYR A 61 -4.10 -9.37 0.02
C TYR A 61 -2.74 -8.96 -0.52
N ILE A 62 -1.86 -9.93 -0.68
CA ILE A 62 -0.53 -9.77 -1.24
C ILE A 62 -0.31 -10.79 -2.35
N LYS A 63 0.28 -10.35 -3.47
CA LYS A 63 0.73 -11.17 -4.57
C LYS A 63 2.15 -10.77 -4.94
N ILE A 64 3.07 -11.73 -4.99
CA ILE A 64 4.42 -11.51 -5.46
C ILE A 64 4.39 -11.53 -7.00
N ILE A 65 4.83 -10.44 -7.63
CA ILE A 65 4.95 -10.32 -9.09
C ILE A 65 6.32 -10.85 -9.51
N ARG A 66 7.39 -10.36 -8.85
CA ARG A 66 8.78 -10.81 -9.04
C ARG A 66 9.50 -10.82 -7.70
N SER A 67 10.50 -11.65 -7.54
CA SER A 67 11.37 -11.62 -6.36
C SER A 67 12.75 -12.19 -6.69
N ASN A 68 13.75 -11.67 -5.99
CA ASN A 68 15.11 -12.23 -5.90
C ASN A 68 15.55 -12.20 -4.43
N ASP A 69 16.78 -12.59 -4.12
CA ASP A 69 17.24 -12.70 -2.73
C ASP A 69 17.29 -11.36 -1.98
N LYS A 70 17.38 -10.25 -2.72
CA LYS A 70 17.52 -8.90 -2.14
C LYS A 70 16.23 -8.10 -2.11
N ASN A 71 15.27 -8.39 -3.02
CA ASN A 71 14.08 -7.55 -3.19
C ASN A 71 12.86 -8.37 -3.64
N SER A 72 11.67 -7.85 -3.34
CA SER A 72 10.40 -8.34 -3.87
C SER A 72 9.57 -7.22 -4.48
N PHE A 73 8.98 -7.48 -5.65
CA PHE A 73 7.99 -6.63 -6.30
C PHE A 73 6.60 -7.21 -6.07
N LEU A 74 5.74 -6.45 -5.43
CA LEU A 74 4.47 -6.91 -4.85
C LEU A 74 3.29 -6.14 -5.40
N GLU A 75 2.18 -6.84 -5.62
CA GLU A 75 0.84 -6.28 -5.74
C GLU A 75 0.12 -6.42 -4.40
N LEU A 76 -0.48 -5.34 -3.91
CA LEU A 76 -1.14 -5.26 -2.62
C LEU A 76 -2.57 -4.73 -2.78
N LYS A 77 -3.55 -5.45 -2.22
CA LYS A 77 -4.96 -5.07 -2.25
C LYS A 77 -5.49 -4.92 -0.82
N PRO A 78 -5.44 -3.72 -0.23
CA PRO A 78 -5.93 -3.50 1.13
C PRO A 78 -7.46 -3.57 1.16
N ILE A 79 -8.00 -4.47 1.99
CA ILE A 79 -9.43 -4.60 2.29
C ILE A 79 -9.86 -3.52 3.28
N THR A 80 -9.03 -3.28 4.30
CA THR A 80 -9.18 -2.18 5.25
C THR A 80 -8.34 -0.98 4.80
N GLY A 81 -8.55 0.20 5.40
CA GLY A 81 -7.83 1.43 5.03
C GLY A 81 -7.26 2.14 6.24
N ARG A 82 -6.40 1.49 7.03
CA ARG A 82 -5.81 2.09 8.24
C ARG A 82 -4.61 2.97 7.89
N LYS A 83 -4.33 3.94 8.75
CA LYS A 83 -3.18 4.85 8.56
C LYS A 83 -1.88 4.05 8.41
N HIS A 84 -1.18 4.27 7.29
CA HIS A 84 0.06 3.59 6.90
C HIS A 84 -0.04 2.05 6.87
N GLN A 85 -1.21 1.49 6.63
CA GLN A 85 -1.48 0.05 6.75
C GLN A 85 -0.44 -0.81 6.03
N LEU A 86 -0.28 -0.64 4.72
CA LEU A 86 0.62 -1.46 3.91
C LEU A 86 2.08 -1.33 4.35
N ARG A 87 2.50 -0.13 4.77
CA ARG A 87 3.85 0.14 5.26
C ARG A 87 4.14 -0.62 6.55
N LYS A 88 3.21 -0.55 7.52
CA LYS A 88 3.31 -1.27 8.79
C LYS A 88 3.27 -2.79 8.58
N GLN A 89 2.34 -3.28 7.76
CA GLN A 89 2.18 -4.70 7.50
C GLN A 89 3.43 -5.33 6.88
N LEU A 90 4.02 -4.67 5.88
CA LEU A 90 5.25 -5.15 5.24
C LEU A 90 6.46 -5.06 6.18
N TYR A 91 6.54 -4.02 7.01
CA TYR A 91 7.56 -3.92 8.06
C TYR A 91 7.43 -5.07 9.09
N ASN A 92 6.20 -5.36 9.55
CA ASN A 92 5.94 -6.38 10.56
C ASN A 92 6.34 -7.80 10.11
N ILE A 93 6.24 -8.10 8.81
CA ILE A 93 6.68 -9.38 8.25
C ILE A 93 8.18 -9.40 7.86
N GLY A 94 8.95 -8.36 8.24
CA GLY A 94 10.38 -8.30 7.97
C GLY A 94 10.79 -7.78 6.59
N HIS A 95 9.84 -7.28 5.80
CA HIS A 95 10.07 -6.82 4.41
C HIS A 95 9.66 -5.36 4.21
N PRO A 96 10.33 -4.37 4.84
CA PRO A 96 9.98 -2.96 4.72
C PRO A 96 10.07 -2.48 3.28
N ILE A 97 9.25 -1.48 2.96
CA ILE A 97 9.23 -0.86 1.62
C ILE A 97 10.52 -0.05 1.42
N ILE A 98 11.13 -0.16 0.26
CA ILE A 98 12.33 0.62 -0.08
C ILE A 98 11.98 2.12 -0.09
N GLY A 99 12.81 2.93 0.58
CA GLY A 99 12.61 4.37 0.72
C GLY A 99 11.60 4.78 1.79
N ASP A 100 11.19 3.84 2.65
CA ASP A 100 10.34 4.17 3.79
C ASP A 100 11.19 4.62 4.97
N ASN A 101 11.15 5.92 5.29
CA ASN A 101 11.94 6.53 6.37
C ASN A 101 11.36 6.29 7.77
N LYS A 102 10.14 5.76 7.85
CA LYS A 102 9.45 5.58 9.15
C LYS A 102 9.36 4.13 9.58
N TYR A 103 9.16 3.22 8.62
CA TYR A 103 9.00 1.79 8.87
C TYR A 103 10.10 1.04 8.13
N THR A 104 11.30 1.11 8.69
CA THR A 104 12.52 0.49 8.15
C THR A 104 13.40 -0.02 9.29
N PHE A 105 14.41 -0.81 9.00
CA PHE A 105 15.39 -1.27 9.97
C PHE A 105 16.65 -0.41 9.88
N ASN A 106 17.25 -0.07 11.03
CA ASN A 106 18.40 0.84 11.13
C ASN A 106 19.59 0.45 10.25
N ASN A 107 19.78 -0.84 9.98
CA ASN A 107 20.85 -1.34 9.10
C ASN A 107 20.59 -1.13 7.61
N LEU A 108 19.34 -0.88 7.20
CA LEU A 108 18.95 -0.63 5.82
C LEU A 108 19.03 0.85 5.44
N GLU A 109 18.83 1.76 6.40
CA GLU A 109 18.84 3.23 6.18
C GLU A 109 20.20 3.75 5.75
N LYS A 110 21.29 3.19 6.29
CA LYS A 110 22.66 3.70 6.08
C LYS A 110 23.17 3.49 4.65
N LYS A 111 22.57 2.61 3.85
CA LYS A 111 23.13 2.20 2.54
C LYS A 111 22.54 2.87 1.31
N GLN A 112 21.33 3.39 1.34
CA GLN A 112 20.73 4.03 0.16
C GLN A 112 19.71 5.11 0.55
N LYS A 113 20.04 6.38 0.32
CA LYS A 113 19.06 7.49 0.45
C LYS A 113 18.14 7.49 -0.77
N PHE A 114 16.95 6.91 -0.64
CA PHE A 114 15.89 7.07 -1.64
C PHE A 114 15.12 8.36 -1.35
N LYS A 115 14.88 9.18 -2.39
CA LYS A 115 14.09 10.40 -2.27
C LYS A 115 12.61 10.09 -1.99
N ASN A 116 12.10 9.00 -2.54
CA ASN A 116 10.69 8.62 -2.48
C ASN A 116 10.51 7.18 -2.00
N ILE A 117 9.39 6.93 -1.31
CA ILE A 117 8.97 5.57 -0.95
C ILE A 117 8.53 4.79 -2.20
N MET A 118 8.96 3.55 -2.32
CA MET A 118 8.59 2.66 -3.43
C MET A 118 7.25 1.98 -3.18
N LEU A 119 6.23 2.80 -2.95
CA LEU A 119 4.83 2.41 -2.81
C LEU A 119 3.99 3.27 -3.76
N HIS A 120 3.38 2.63 -4.75
CA HIS A 120 2.64 3.28 -5.82
C HIS A 120 1.15 2.92 -5.76
N ALA A 121 0.27 3.92 -5.68
CA ALA A 121 -1.18 3.73 -5.80
C ALA A 121 -1.52 3.48 -7.28
N TYR A 122 -1.53 2.21 -7.67
CA TYR A 122 -1.56 1.79 -9.07
C TYR A 122 -2.96 1.84 -9.67
N LYS A 123 -3.94 1.21 -9.01
CA LYS A 123 -5.29 1.07 -9.57
C LYS A 123 -6.36 1.36 -8.54
N ILE A 124 -7.44 2.01 -8.99
CA ILE A 124 -8.66 2.18 -8.20
C ILE A 124 -9.86 1.77 -9.02
N ARG A 125 -10.80 1.03 -8.40
CA ARG A 125 -12.03 0.58 -9.02
C ARG A 125 -13.20 0.80 -8.09
N PHE A 126 -14.31 1.27 -8.61
CA PHE A 126 -15.57 1.44 -7.88
C PHE A 126 -16.73 1.46 -8.87
N MET A 127 -17.96 1.46 -8.36
CA MET A 127 -19.19 1.53 -9.14
C MET A 127 -20.11 2.61 -8.57
N ILE A 128 -20.67 3.43 -9.43
CA ILE A 128 -21.69 4.45 -9.12
C ILE A 128 -22.79 4.31 -10.16
N ASN A 129 -24.04 4.25 -9.73
CA ASN A 129 -25.23 4.15 -10.62
C ASN A 129 -25.09 3.03 -11.68
N ASN A 130 -24.64 1.85 -11.26
CA ASN A 130 -24.35 0.69 -12.11
C ASN A 130 -23.25 0.89 -13.17
N ILE A 131 -22.56 2.04 -13.17
CA ILE A 131 -21.43 2.30 -14.05
C ILE A 131 -20.14 1.93 -13.31
N LYS A 132 -19.31 1.10 -13.96
CA LYS A 132 -18.02 0.67 -13.44
C LYS A 132 -16.92 1.66 -13.83
N TYR A 133 -16.18 2.15 -12.85
CA TYR A 133 -15.02 3.02 -13.02
C TYR A 133 -13.75 2.26 -12.70
N ASN A 134 -12.78 2.34 -13.59
CA ASN A 134 -11.47 1.71 -13.43
C ASN A 134 -10.38 2.68 -13.90
N PHE A 135 -9.51 3.10 -12.99
CA PHE A 135 -8.41 4.01 -13.28
C PHE A 135 -7.10 3.38 -12.89
N GLU A 136 -6.09 3.53 -13.76
CA GLU A 136 -4.72 3.10 -13.53
C GLU A 136 -3.78 4.31 -13.62
N ALA A 137 -2.80 4.36 -12.74
CA ALA A 137 -1.75 5.38 -12.75
C ALA A 137 -0.47 4.82 -13.36
N LYS A 138 0.18 5.59 -14.21
CA LYS A 138 1.53 5.27 -14.71
C LYS A 138 2.53 5.29 -13.54
N TYR A 139 3.57 4.47 -13.62
CA TYR A 139 4.65 4.49 -12.63
C TYR A 139 5.37 5.85 -12.65
N SER A 140 5.81 6.31 -11.49
CA SER A 140 6.76 7.41 -11.44
C SER A 140 8.10 6.99 -12.04
N GLU A 141 8.90 7.96 -12.49
CA GLU A 141 10.22 7.67 -13.06
C GLU A 141 11.12 6.92 -12.08
N ASP A 142 11.15 7.35 -10.80
CA ASP A 142 11.94 6.70 -9.76
C ASP A 142 11.52 5.24 -9.54
N PHE A 143 10.19 4.99 -9.52
CA PHE A 143 9.67 3.64 -9.38
C PHE A 143 10.06 2.76 -10.58
N SER A 144 9.90 3.27 -11.80
CA SER A 144 10.25 2.57 -13.03
C SER A 144 11.75 2.28 -13.12
N ARG A 145 12.58 3.27 -12.77
CA ARG A 145 14.04 3.15 -12.74
C ARG A 145 14.49 2.08 -11.75
N LEU A 146 13.94 2.10 -10.53
CA LEU A 146 14.30 1.12 -9.52
C LEU A 146 13.82 -0.28 -9.90
N LEU A 147 12.61 -0.42 -10.46
CA LEU A 147 12.08 -1.70 -10.91
C LEU A 147 13.00 -2.34 -11.95
N LYS A 148 13.43 -1.58 -12.99
CA LYS A 148 14.38 -2.05 -14.02
C LYS A 148 15.75 -2.40 -13.43
N LYS A 149 16.22 -1.67 -12.41
CA LYS A 149 17.53 -1.90 -11.78
C LYS A 149 17.56 -3.15 -10.90
N ARG A 150 16.41 -3.54 -10.33
CA ARG A 150 16.34 -4.59 -9.31
C ARG A 150 15.83 -5.93 -9.86
N PHE A 151 15.11 -5.91 -10.97
CA PHE A 151 14.47 -7.08 -11.61
C PHE A 151 14.68 -7.11 -13.12
#